data_0e7dd68b879fdc297c286abd9fcffc86
#
_entry.id   0e7dd68b879fdc297c286abd9fcffc86
#
_cell.length_a   1.000
_cell.length_b   1.000
_cell.length_c   1.000
_cell.angle_alpha   90.00
_cell.angle_beta   90.00
_cell.angle_gamma   90.00
#
_symmetry.space_group_name_H-M   'P 1'
#
loop_
_entity.id
_entity.type
_entity.pdbx_description
1 polymer ?
#
loop_
_entity_poly.entity_id
_entity_poly.type
_entity_poly.pdbx_seq_one_letter_code
_entity_poly.pdbx_strand_id
1 'polypeptide(L)'
;MKDRKTHFNINRFNSLIKKWTPKARTEEPNSGDLVALFLHSSLLYDATLEQADAALARVRSRNVDFNEFRVNLVEEMVQTIGPKFPEGFSRMRRVRSTLADVFRRHHKVSLEQLVGKPKRDVRTYLEHLDGMPMYVSSRMMLIGFGVALVPIDQTTIDLMRHTEVLVDDATPAEFSAALERRFGHERALQIHYALTAAVDHFHNSGRAEEARVARLAKPKPRGAVKQAIERAKSGKTGRRSSAARA
;
A
#
# COMPACT_ATOMS: atom_id res chain seq x y z
N MET A 1 5.66 -16.16 -18.09
CA MET A 1 6.64 -15.58 -17.13
C MET A 1 6.97 -16.70 -16.14
N LYS A 2 8.23 -17.19 -16.10
CA LYS A 2 8.65 -18.18 -15.10
C LYS A 2 8.54 -17.54 -13.72
N ASP A 3 7.79 -18.18 -12.81
CA ASP A 3 7.73 -17.83 -11.39
C ASP A 3 9.15 -17.83 -10.82
N ARG A 4 9.72 -16.63 -10.68
CA ARG A 4 10.97 -16.45 -9.96
C ARG A 4 10.63 -16.64 -8.48
N LYS A 5 10.98 -17.81 -7.92
CA LYS A 5 10.85 -18.03 -6.47
C LYS A 5 11.72 -17.00 -5.77
N THR A 6 11.11 -16.05 -5.09
CA THR A 6 11.83 -15.12 -4.22
C THR A 6 12.47 -15.91 -3.09
N HIS A 7 13.79 -15.93 -3.06
CA HIS A 7 14.56 -16.58 -1.99
C HIS A 7 14.86 -15.53 -0.92
N PHE A 8 14.40 -15.79 0.29
CA PHE A 8 14.74 -14.98 1.45
C PHE A 8 15.23 -15.85 2.61
N ASN A 9 16.10 -15.27 3.43
CA ASN A 9 16.64 -15.95 4.59
C ASN A 9 15.60 -16.03 5.70
N ILE A 10 14.93 -17.17 5.83
CA ILE A 10 13.84 -17.37 6.78
C ILE A 10 14.29 -17.23 8.24
N ASN A 11 15.53 -17.62 8.57
CA ASN A 11 16.03 -17.54 9.94
C ASN A 11 16.24 -16.08 10.34
N ARG A 12 16.85 -15.27 9.47
CA ARG A 12 17.00 -13.82 9.67
C ARG A 12 15.64 -13.12 9.73
N PHE A 13 14.71 -13.50 8.84
CA PHE A 13 13.35 -12.99 8.87
C PHE A 13 12.66 -13.28 10.19
N ASN A 14 12.65 -14.53 10.66
CA ASN A 14 12.04 -14.91 11.93
C ASN A 14 12.70 -14.20 13.13
N SER A 15 14.02 -14.01 13.11
CA SER A 15 14.74 -13.26 14.15
C SER A 15 14.33 -11.79 14.15
N LEU A 16 14.16 -11.18 12.99
CA LEU A 16 13.66 -9.81 12.84
C LEU A 16 12.25 -9.69 13.41
N ILE A 17 11.33 -10.55 12.99
CA ILE A 17 9.94 -10.55 13.48
C ILE A 17 9.90 -10.75 15.00
N LYS A 18 10.64 -11.72 15.55
CA LYS A 18 10.73 -11.96 17.00
C LYS A 18 11.21 -10.72 17.76
N LYS A 19 12.22 -10.01 17.25
CA LYS A 19 12.74 -8.77 17.83
C LYS A 19 11.71 -7.65 17.92
N TRP A 20 10.83 -7.53 16.93
CA TRP A 20 9.91 -6.40 16.80
C TRP A 20 8.50 -6.69 17.31
N THR A 21 8.08 -7.96 17.43
CA THR A 21 6.77 -8.34 17.96
C THR A 21 6.44 -7.69 19.33
N PRO A 22 7.34 -7.61 20.32
CA PRO A 22 7.03 -6.96 21.60
C PRO A 22 6.84 -5.44 21.52
N LYS A 23 7.27 -4.81 20.44
CA LYS A 23 7.19 -3.37 20.19
C LYS A 23 6.08 -3.01 19.23
N ALA A 24 5.41 -4.00 18.69
CA ALA A 24 4.38 -3.83 17.68
C ALA A 24 3.02 -3.49 18.32
N ARG A 25 2.18 -2.77 17.57
CA ARG A 25 0.76 -2.65 17.87
C ARG A 25 0.12 -4.04 17.82
N THR A 26 -0.81 -4.32 18.72
CA THR A 26 -1.53 -5.60 18.78
C THR A 26 -2.91 -5.53 18.13
N GLU A 27 -3.46 -4.32 17.97
CA GLU A 27 -4.80 -4.09 17.46
C GLU A 27 -4.80 -2.97 16.41
N GLU A 28 -5.77 -3.04 15.50
CA GLU A 28 -6.04 -1.99 14.51
C GLU A 28 -7.31 -1.23 14.91
N PRO A 29 -7.21 0.03 15.36
CA PRO A 29 -8.37 0.81 15.81
C PRO A 29 -9.43 1.03 14.74
N ASN A 30 -9.05 0.92 13.46
CA ASN A 30 -9.92 1.18 12.32
C ASN A 30 -10.51 -0.09 11.70
N SER A 31 -10.35 -1.26 12.32
CA SER A 31 -10.79 -2.55 11.75
C SER A 31 -12.30 -2.63 11.52
N GLY A 32 -13.11 -1.92 12.32
CA GLY A 32 -14.57 -1.85 12.19
C GLY A 32 -15.10 -0.85 11.15
N ASP A 33 -14.26 0.02 10.60
CA ASP A 33 -14.60 1.00 9.57
C ASP A 33 -13.69 0.83 8.35
N LEU A 34 -14.19 0.18 7.30
CA LEU A 34 -13.41 -0.16 6.12
C LEU A 34 -12.92 1.08 5.34
N VAL A 35 -13.63 2.21 5.41
CA VAL A 35 -13.18 3.46 4.75
C VAL A 35 -12.07 4.10 5.58
N ALA A 36 -12.20 4.11 6.90
CA ALA A 36 -11.13 4.57 7.78
C ALA A 36 -9.88 3.68 7.67
N LEU A 37 -10.07 2.37 7.58
CA LEU A 37 -8.99 1.41 7.34
C LEU A 37 -8.29 1.67 5.99
N PHE A 38 -9.06 1.96 4.92
CA PHE A 38 -8.52 2.35 3.63
C PHE A 38 -7.67 3.63 3.73
N LEU A 39 -8.22 4.68 4.35
CA LEU A 39 -7.52 5.95 4.53
C LEU A 39 -6.26 5.78 5.35
N HIS A 40 -6.35 5.10 6.50
CA HIS A 40 -5.18 4.82 7.33
C HIS A 40 -4.11 4.00 6.59
N SER A 41 -4.53 2.98 5.82
CA SER A 41 -3.60 2.19 5.00
C SER A 41 -2.92 3.03 3.92
N SER A 42 -3.65 3.97 3.32
CA SER A 42 -3.13 4.90 2.32
C SER A 42 -2.14 5.90 2.93
N LEU A 43 -2.38 6.32 4.18
CA LEU A 43 -1.48 7.20 4.93
C LEU A 43 -0.23 6.45 5.43
N LEU A 44 -0.36 5.20 5.83
CA LEU A 44 0.75 4.38 6.34
C LEU A 44 1.72 3.92 5.22
N TYR A 45 1.26 3.83 3.99
CA TYR A 45 2.07 3.41 2.84
C TYR A 45 3.31 4.32 2.67
N ASP A 46 4.54 3.79 2.84
CA ASP A 46 5.81 4.53 2.83
C ASP A 46 5.82 5.74 3.82
N ALA A 47 5.23 5.58 5.01
CA ALA A 47 5.25 6.56 6.09
C ALA A 47 5.32 5.84 7.45
N THR A 48 5.46 6.59 8.56
CA THR A 48 5.44 6.02 9.90
C THR A 48 4.02 5.89 10.44
N LEU A 49 3.83 4.98 11.39
CA LEU A 49 2.55 4.77 12.06
C LEU A 49 2.06 6.05 12.76
N GLU A 50 2.96 6.76 13.44
CA GLU A 50 2.66 8.04 14.10
C GLU A 50 2.16 9.09 13.11
N GLN A 51 2.82 9.21 11.95
CA GLN A 51 2.40 10.12 10.89
C GLN A 51 1.02 9.76 10.36
N ALA A 52 0.76 8.46 10.12
CA ALA A 52 -0.52 7.99 9.61
C ALA A 52 -1.66 8.21 10.61
N ASP A 53 -1.45 7.87 11.89
CA ASP A 53 -2.42 8.07 12.96
C ASP A 53 -2.77 9.56 13.11
N ALA A 54 -1.76 10.42 13.20
CA ALA A 54 -1.96 11.87 13.33
C ALA A 54 -2.67 12.48 12.11
N ALA A 55 -2.35 12.02 10.90
CA ALA A 55 -3.00 12.49 9.69
C ALA A 55 -4.47 12.05 9.62
N LEU A 56 -4.79 10.78 9.93
CA LEU A 56 -6.17 10.31 9.98
C LEU A 56 -7.00 11.06 11.04
N ALA A 57 -6.42 11.32 12.21
CA ALA A 57 -7.07 12.12 13.25
C ALA A 57 -7.42 13.53 12.75
N ARG A 58 -6.52 14.18 12.01
CA ARG A 58 -6.80 15.48 11.38
C ARG A 58 -7.90 15.40 10.30
N VAL A 59 -7.93 14.35 9.50
CA VAL A 59 -9.02 14.14 8.52
C VAL A 59 -10.36 14.06 9.24
N ARG A 60 -10.45 13.25 10.30
CA ARG A 60 -11.69 13.09 11.09
C ARG A 60 -12.11 14.36 11.83
N SER A 61 -11.18 15.19 12.30
CA SER A 61 -11.50 16.42 13.04
C SER A 61 -11.91 17.59 12.14
N ARG A 62 -11.55 17.55 10.86
CA ARG A 62 -11.77 18.66 9.92
C ARG A 62 -12.87 18.42 8.90
N ASN A 63 -13.41 17.22 8.83
CA ASN A 63 -14.48 16.84 7.91
C ASN A 63 -15.60 16.17 8.69
N VAL A 64 -16.84 16.42 8.30
CA VAL A 64 -18.03 15.78 8.89
C VAL A 64 -18.01 14.27 8.61
N ASP A 65 -17.62 13.91 7.38
CA ASP A 65 -17.49 12.52 6.95
C ASP A 65 -16.43 12.35 5.83
N PHE A 66 -16.20 11.14 5.39
CA PHE A 66 -15.24 10.86 4.31
C PHE A 66 -15.77 11.23 2.92
N ASN A 67 -17.07 11.49 2.77
CA ASN A 67 -17.62 12.01 1.51
C ASN A 67 -17.30 13.49 1.35
N GLU A 68 -17.34 14.27 2.44
CA GLU A 68 -16.84 15.66 2.43
C GLU A 68 -15.34 15.66 2.08
N PHE A 69 -14.54 14.82 2.74
CA PHE A 69 -13.11 14.71 2.42
C PHE A 69 -12.85 14.38 0.94
N ARG A 70 -13.67 13.53 0.32
CA ARG A 70 -13.58 13.15 -1.10
C ARG A 70 -13.73 14.31 -2.07
N VAL A 71 -14.60 15.28 -1.76
CA VAL A 71 -14.89 16.41 -2.67
C VAL A 71 -13.91 17.56 -2.57
N ASN A 72 -13.08 17.58 -1.54
CA ASN A 72 -12.04 18.60 -1.35
C ASN A 72 -11.05 18.60 -2.53
N LEU A 73 -10.43 19.75 -2.77
CA LEU A 73 -9.29 19.84 -3.70
C LEU A 73 -8.10 19.05 -3.13
N VAL A 74 -7.24 18.54 -4.00
CA VAL A 74 -6.07 17.76 -3.57
C VAL A 74 -5.16 18.56 -2.65
N GLU A 75 -5.02 19.86 -2.93
CA GLU A 75 -4.26 20.82 -2.14
C GLU A 75 -4.84 20.95 -0.72
N GLU A 76 -6.15 21.05 -0.57
CA GLU A 76 -6.85 21.11 0.71
C GLU A 76 -6.69 19.80 1.51
N MET A 77 -6.78 18.66 0.80
CA MET A 77 -6.51 17.35 1.41
C MET A 77 -5.07 17.27 1.94
N VAL A 78 -4.09 17.79 1.18
CA VAL A 78 -2.68 17.86 1.63
C VAL A 78 -2.53 18.75 2.86
N GLN A 79 -3.18 19.90 2.89
CA GLN A 79 -3.19 20.77 4.08
C GLN A 79 -3.82 20.07 5.30
N THR A 80 -4.85 19.27 5.07
CA THR A 80 -5.53 18.52 6.13
C THR A 80 -4.63 17.45 6.73
N ILE A 81 -3.96 16.64 5.93
CA ILE A 81 -3.04 15.58 6.43
C ILE A 81 -1.72 16.15 6.96
N GLY A 82 -1.41 17.39 6.61
CA GLY A 82 -0.19 18.11 6.95
C GLY A 82 0.70 18.37 5.74
N PRO A 83 1.12 19.64 5.51
CA PRO A 83 1.85 20.04 4.29
C PRO A 83 3.21 19.37 4.14
N LYS A 84 3.79 18.87 5.23
CA LYS A 84 5.06 18.11 5.24
C LYS A 84 4.89 16.59 5.19
N PHE A 85 3.65 16.11 4.99
CA PHE A 85 3.40 14.67 4.91
C PHE A 85 4.12 14.07 3.67
N PRO A 86 4.83 12.93 3.83
CA PRO A 86 5.60 12.33 2.72
C PRO A 86 4.72 12.06 1.49
N GLU A 87 5.18 12.49 0.31
CA GLU A 87 4.46 12.31 -0.96
C GLU A 87 2.98 12.78 -0.93
N GLY A 88 2.67 13.80 -0.10
CA GLY A 88 1.31 14.24 0.24
C GLY A 88 0.42 14.44 -1.00
N PHE A 89 0.90 15.15 -2.02
CA PHE A 89 0.12 15.44 -3.23
C PHE A 89 -0.21 14.17 -4.03
N SER A 90 0.78 13.35 -4.34
CA SER A 90 0.58 12.11 -5.10
C SER A 90 -0.30 11.11 -4.35
N ARG A 91 -0.17 11.08 -3.02
CA ARG A 91 -0.97 10.25 -2.12
C ARG A 91 -2.43 10.70 -2.09
N MET A 92 -2.68 11.99 -1.86
CA MET A 92 -4.06 12.51 -1.81
C MET A 92 -4.75 12.47 -3.17
N ARG A 93 -4.04 12.64 -4.26
CA ARG A 93 -4.58 12.40 -5.59
C ARG A 93 -5.09 10.97 -5.77
N ARG A 94 -4.33 9.95 -5.31
CA ARG A 94 -4.77 8.55 -5.34
C ARG A 94 -5.96 8.31 -4.41
N VAL A 95 -5.90 8.79 -3.18
CA VAL A 95 -7.01 8.67 -2.21
C VAL A 95 -8.29 9.26 -2.78
N ARG A 96 -8.23 10.47 -3.33
CA ARG A 96 -9.37 11.14 -3.95
C ARG A 96 -9.92 10.32 -5.13
N SER A 97 -9.05 9.78 -5.99
CA SER A 97 -9.46 8.92 -7.12
C SER A 97 -10.19 7.67 -6.62
N THR A 98 -9.66 7.00 -5.61
CA THR A 98 -10.27 5.79 -5.03
C THR A 98 -11.63 6.08 -4.40
N LEU A 99 -11.72 7.13 -3.56
CA LEU A 99 -13.00 7.51 -2.93
C LEU A 99 -14.06 7.93 -3.96
N ALA A 100 -13.63 8.64 -5.03
CA ALA A 100 -14.52 9.03 -6.13
C ALA A 100 -15.00 7.81 -6.92
N ASP A 101 -14.15 6.80 -7.14
CA ASP A 101 -14.53 5.55 -7.80
C ASP A 101 -15.52 4.72 -6.96
N VAL A 102 -15.28 4.63 -5.64
CA VAL A 102 -16.23 4.00 -4.71
C VAL A 102 -17.58 4.70 -4.77
N PHE A 103 -17.60 6.04 -4.71
CA PHE A 103 -18.84 6.82 -4.79
C PHE A 103 -19.55 6.64 -6.14
N ARG A 104 -18.81 6.64 -7.25
CA ARG A 104 -19.37 6.43 -8.59
C ARG A 104 -20.08 5.08 -8.73
N ARG A 105 -19.56 4.04 -8.08
CA ARG A 105 -20.13 2.68 -8.14
C ARG A 105 -21.33 2.47 -7.22
N HIS A 106 -21.38 3.18 -6.09
CA HIS A 106 -22.34 2.89 -5.01
C HIS A 106 -23.16 4.08 -4.55
N HIS A 107 -22.92 5.28 -5.11
CA HIS A 107 -23.56 6.56 -4.72
C HIS A 107 -23.38 6.91 -3.24
N LYS A 108 -22.41 6.26 -2.56
CA LYS A 108 -22.00 6.54 -1.19
C LYS A 108 -20.51 6.16 -1.01
N VAL A 109 -19.84 6.83 -0.09
CA VAL A 109 -18.46 6.48 0.33
C VAL A 109 -18.58 5.41 1.43
N SER A 110 -18.71 4.15 1.01
CA SER A 110 -18.80 2.99 1.91
C SER A 110 -18.20 1.77 1.22
N LEU A 111 -17.63 0.87 1.99
CA LEU A 111 -17.11 -0.43 1.56
C LEU A 111 -17.83 -1.61 2.25
N GLU A 112 -18.89 -1.34 2.99
CA GLU A 112 -19.67 -2.35 3.73
C GLU A 112 -20.31 -3.40 2.82
N GLN A 113 -20.62 -3.02 1.57
CA GLN A 113 -21.12 -3.97 0.56
C GLN A 113 -20.12 -5.09 0.22
N LEU A 114 -18.88 -5.01 0.68
CA LEU A 114 -17.88 -6.07 0.55
C LEU A 114 -17.94 -7.09 1.68
N VAL A 115 -18.56 -6.75 2.80
CA VAL A 115 -18.70 -7.64 3.95
C VAL A 115 -19.55 -8.86 3.54
N GLY A 116 -19.08 -10.04 3.89
CA GLY A 116 -19.74 -11.31 3.53
C GLY A 116 -19.54 -11.79 2.09
N LYS A 117 -18.90 -11.02 1.22
CA LYS A 117 -18.55 -11.48 -0.13
C LYS A 117 -17.40 -12.48 -0.12
N PRO A 118 -17.30 -13.35 -1.15
CA PRO A 118 -16.16 -14.22 -1.34
C PRO A 118 -14.85 -13.42 -1.38
N LYS A 119 -13.81 -13.91 -0.70
CA LYS A 119 -12.51 -13.22 -0.59
C LYS A 119 -11.89 -12.87 -1.95
N ARG A 120 -12.10 -13.72 -2.95
CA ARG A 120 -11.64 -13.48 -4.33
C ARG A 120 -12.32 -12.24 -4.94
N ASP A 121 -13.62 -12.10 -4.74
CA ASP A 121 -14.39 -10.98 -5.31
C ASP A 121 -14.02 -9.66 -4.61
N VAL A 122 -13.84 -9.71 -3.28
CA VAL A 122 -13.33 -8.56 -2.51
C VAL A 122 -11.96 -8.13 -3.02
N ARG A 123 -11.04 -9.07 -3.20
CA ARG A 123 -9.69 -8.81 -3.74
C ARG A 123 -9.77 -8.16 -5.12
N THR A 124 -10.53 -8.76 -6.02
CA THR A 124 -10.75 -8.23 -7.38
C THR A 124 -11.33 -6.82 -7.34
N TYR A 125 -12.33 -6.58 -6.49
CA TYR A 125 -12.93 -5.26 -6.34
C TYR A 125 -11.91 -4.22 -5.87
N LEU A 126 -11.16 -4.50 -4.80
CA LEU A 126 -10.18 -3.56 -4.23
C LEU A 126 -9.04 -3.26 -5.22
N GLU A 127 -8.51 -4.29 -5.90
CA GLU A 127 -7.41 -4.14 -6.87
C GLU A 127 -7.81 -3.35 -8.12
N HIS A 128 -9.12 -3.29 -8.46
CA HIS A 128 -9.65 -2.55 -9.61
C HIS A 128 -10.20 -1.15 -9.25
N LEU A 129 -10.04 -0.70 -8.01
CA LEU A 129 -10.36 0.69 -7.67
C LEU A 129 -9.30 1.64 -8.22
N ASP A 130 -9.76 2.75 -8.81
CA ASP A 130 -8.88 3.78 -9.35
C ASP A 130 -7.92 4.31 -8.27
N GLY A 131 -6.63 4.28 -8.55
CA GLY A 131 -5.61 4.82 -7.64
C GLY A 131 -5.25 3.93 -6.44
N MET A 132 -5.80 2.71 -6.32
CA MET A 132 -5.55 1.78 -5.23
C MET A 132 -4.13 1.18 -5.31
N PRO A 133 -3.21 1.46 -4.35
CA PRO A 133 -1.93 0.80 -4.31
C PRO A 133 -2.06 -0.66 -3.80
N MET A 134 -1.19 -1.54 -4.28
CA MET A 134 -1.17 -2.94 -3.84
C MET A 134 -0.97 -3.09 -2.32
N TYR A 135 -0.11 -2.27 -1.70
CA TYR A 135 0.06 -2.25 -0.25
C TYR A 135 -1.26 -2.00 0.48
N VAL A 136 -2.04 -1.03 0.00
CA VAL A 136 -3.32 -0.63 0.61
C VAL A 136 -4.35 -1.75 0.47
N SER A 137 -4.52 -2.30 -0.75
CA SER A 137 -5.44 -3.42 -0.97
C SER A 137 -5.05 -4.66 -0.17
N SER A 138 -3.75 -4.98 -0.07
CA SER A 138 -3.26 -6.10 0.74
C SER A 138 -3.53 -5.90 2.24
N ARG A 139 -3.34 -4.68 2.76
CA ARG A 139 -3.60 -4.37 4.17
C ARG A 139 -5.11 -4.44 4.49
N MET A 140 -5.95 -3.97 3.59
CA MET A 140 -7.40 -4.11 3.72
C MET A 140 -7.81 -5.59 3.71
N MET A 141 -7.24 -6.40 2.81
CA MET A 141 -7.50 -7.85 2.77
C MET A 141 -7.05 -8.56 4.05
N LEU A 142 -5.89 -8.19 4.59
CA LEU A 142 -5.36 -8.78 5.83
C LEU A 142 -6.24 -8.43 7.04
N ILE A 143 -6.50 -7.15 7.27
CA ILE A 143 -7.14 -6.65 8.50
C ILE A 143 -8.65 -6.70 8.38
N GLY A 144 -9.22 -6.19 7.29
CA GLY A 144 -10.66 -6.07 7.10
C GLY A 144 -11.35 -7.36 6.70
N PHE A 145 -10.63 -8.29 6.04
CA PHE A 145 -11.23 -9.49 5.47
C PHE A 145 -10.58 -10.81 5.88
N GLY A 146 -9.57 -10.79 6.75
CA GLY A 146 -8.97 -12.00 7.30
C GLY A 146 -8.21 -12.87 6.28
N VAL A 147 -7.57 -12.26 5.26
CA VAL A 147 -6.76 -12.96 4.26
C VAL A 147 -5.28 -12.87 4.63
N ALA A 148 -4.53 -13.93 4.46
CA ALA A 148 -3.11 -14.02 4.81
C ALA A 148 -2.18 -13.24 3.85
N LEU A 149 -2.52 -12.00 3.53
CA LEU A 149 -1.78 -11.12 2.64
C LEU A 149 -0.95 -10.12 3.47
N VAL A 150 0.37 -10.30 3.55
CA VAL A 150 1.23 -9.33 4.24
C VAL A 150 1.47 -8.12 3.33
N PRO A 151 1.04 -6.90 3.75
CA PRO A 151 1.29 -5.68 2.98
C PRO A 151 2.79 -5.37 2.99
N ILE A 152 3.36 -5.24 1.80
CA ILE A 152 4.79 -4.93 1.60
C ILE A 152 4.89 -3.70 0.72
N ASP A 153 5.62 -2.70 1.18
CA ASP A 153 6.00 -1.51 0.44
C ASP A 153 7.50 -1.51 0.09
N GLN A 154 7.92 -0.46 -0.56
CA GLN A 154 9.33 -0.36 -0.97
C GLN A 154 10.26 -0.15 0.23
N THR A 155 9.81 0.56 1.25
CA THR A 155 10.61 0.77 2.49
C THR A 155 10.79 -0.54 3.24
N THR A 156 9.78 -1.41 3.26
CA THR A 156 9.91 -2.77 3.80
C THR A 156 10.96 -3.59 3.03
N ILE A 157 10.98 -3.51 1.69
CA ILE A 157 12.01 -4.18 0.88
C ILE A 157 13.41 -3.64 1.20
N ASP A 158 13.55 -2.33 1.33
CA ASP A 158 14.84 -1.71 1.68
C ASP A 158 15.31 -2.14 3.08
N LEU A 159 14.39 -2.25 4.06
CA LEU A 159 14.68 -2.83 5.37
C LEU A 159 15.10 -4.30 5.28
N MET A 160 14.41 -5.12 4.46
CA MET A 160 14.75 -6.54 4.29
C MET A 160 16.15 -6.72 3.67
N ARG A 161 16.55 -5.84 2.77
CA ARG A 161 17.91 -5.80 2.21
C ARG A 161 18.93 -5.34 3.23
N HIS A 162 18.63 -4.27 3.96
CA HIS A 162 19.51 -3.75 5.01
C HIS A 162 19.79 -4.80 6.10
N THR A 163 18.82 -5.64 6.40
CA THR A 163 18.95 -6.73 7.40
C THR A 163 19.38 -8.07 6.78
N GLU A 164 19.77 -8.07 5.50
CA GLU A 164 20.18 -9.26 4.75
C GLU A 164 19.15 -10.41 4.78
N VAL A 165 17.88 -10.09 4.96
CA VAL A 165 16.77 -11.03 4.78
C VAL A 165 16.58 -11.32 3.30
N LEU A 166 16.63 -10.27 2.45
CA LEU A 166 16.62 -10.37 0.99
C LEU A 166 18.00 -10.11 0.43
N VAL A 167 18.44 -10.97 -0.49
CA VAL A 167 19.72 -10.85 -1.20
C VAL A 167 19.50 -10.44 -2.65
N ASP A 168 18.35 -10.79 -3.22
CA ASP A 168 17.98 -10.53 -4.61
C ASP A 168 17.11 -9.27 -4.78
N ASP A 169 16.88 -8.87 -6.04
CA ASP A 169 16.05 -7.72 -6.41
C ASP A 169 14.55 -8.09 -6.42
N ALA A 170 14.07 -8.68 -5.32
CA ALA A 170 12.64 -8.96 -5.15
C ALA A 170 11.83 -7.67 -5.11
N THR A 171 10.69 -7.67 -5.80
CA THR A 171 9.69 -6.62 -5.72
C THR A 171 8.78 -6.80 -4.49
N PRO A 172 8.10 -5.73 -4.04
CA PRO A 172 7.09 -5.85 -2.98
C PRO A 172 6.05 -6.95 -3.25
N ALA A 173 5.58 -7.07 -4.50
CA ALA A 173 4.61 -8.07 -4.92
C ALA A 173 5.13 -9.50 -4.78
N GLU A 174 6.35 -9.75 -5.25
CA GLU A 174 6.99 -11.07 -5.17
C GLU A 174 7.23 -11.49 -3.71
N PHE A 175 7.68 -10.56 -2.87
CA PHE A 175 7.93 -10.85 -1.46
C PHE A 175 6.62 -11.07 -0.68
N SER A 176 5.59 -10.23 -0.89
CA SER A 176 4.25 -10.45 -0.32
C SER A 176 3.68 -11.82 -0.70
N ALA A 177 3.75 -12.20 -1.98
CA ALA A 177 3.30 -13.51 -2.45
C ALA A 177 4.13 -14.68 -1.86
N ALA A 178 5.43 -14.49 -1.59
CA ALA A 178 6.25 -15.49 -0.93
C ALA A 178 5.82 -15.71 0.53
N LEU A 179 5.43 -14.65 1.23
CA LEU A 179 4.91 -14.71 2.59
C LEU A 179 3.50 -15.32 2.64
N GLU A 180 2.60 -14.95 1.71
CA GLU A 180 1.24 -15.51 1.58
C GLU A 180 1.26 -17.04 1.44
N ARG A 181 2.17 -17.57 0.62
CA ARG A 181 2.31 -19.03 0.44
C ARG A 181 2.83 -19.76 1.68
N ARG A 182 3.42 -19.06 2.64
CA ARG A 182 4.14 -19.66 3.77
C ARG A 182 3.42 -19.54 5.10
N PHE A 183 2.61 -18.50 5.28
CA PHE A 183 2.02 -18.16 6.56
C PHE A 183 0.50 -18.07 6.47
N GLY A 184 -0.20 -18.58 7.51
CA GLY A 184 -1.63 -18.37 7.70
C GLY A 184 -1.95 -16.96 8.20
N HIS A 185 -3.24 -16.61 8.26
CA HIS A 185 -3.74 -15.27 8.57
C HIS A 185 -3.20 -14.71 9.91
N GLU A 186 -3.33 -15.45 11.01
CA GLU A 186 -2.86 -14.98 12.34
C GLU A 186 -1.36 -14.64 12.33
N ARG A 187 -0.57 -15.48 11.69
CA ARG A 187 0.88 -15.24 11.57
C ARG A 187 1.17 -14.07 10.64
N ALA A 188 0.42 -13.91 9.56
CA ALA A 188 0.54 -12.78 8.64
C ALA A 188 0.22 -11.45 9.34
N LEU A 189 -0.77 -11.45 10.23
CA LEU A 189 -1.13 -10.28 11.03
C LEU A 189 -0.01 -9.90 12.02
N GLN A 190 0.53 -10.88 12.75
CA GLN A 190 1.70 -10.67 13.63
C GLN A 190 2.91 -10.13 12.86
N ILE A 191 3.18 -10.72 11.69
CA ILE A 191 4.26 -10.26 10.80
C ILE A 191 4.03 -8.82 10.38
N HIS A 192 2.82 -8.47 9.95
CA HIS A 192 2.49 -7.09 9.54
C HIS A 192 2.78 -6.09 10.65
N TYR A 193 2.29 -6.32 11.86
CA TYR A 193 2.52 -5.39 12.97
C TYR A 193 4.00 -5.30 13.38
N ALA A 194 4.71 -6.43 13.39
CA ALA A 194 6.14 -6.43 13.68
C ALA A 194 6.94 -5.68 12.59
N LEU A 195 6.58 -5.85 11.31
CA LEU A 195 7.20 -5.13 10.21
C LEU A 195 6.90 -3.63 10.28
N THR A 196 5.69 -3.22 10.61
CA THR A 196 5.34 -1.80 10.80
C THR A 196 6.25 -1.17 11.86
N ALA A 197 6.39 -1.80 13.04
CA ALA A 197 7.29 -1.31 14.09
C ALA A 197 8.77 -1.27 13.67
N ALA A 198 9.21 -2.25 12.89
CA ALA A 198 10.57 -2.29 12.35
C ALA A 198 10.82 -1.19 11.31
N VAL A 199 9.84 -0.93 10.43
CA VAL A 199 9.87 0.12 9.42
C VAL A 199 9.86 1.50 10.08
N ASP A 200 9.04 1.71 11.11
CA ASP A 200 9.04 2.96 11.89
C ASP A 200 10.43 3.26 12.49
N HIS A 201 11.06 2.26 13.07
CA HIS A 201 12.42 2.42 13.58
C HIS A 201 13.42 2.71 12.45
N PHE A 202 13.27 2.08 11.30
CA PHE A 202 14.11 2.28 10.13
C PHE A 202 13.99 3.72 9.60
N HIS A 203 12.78 4.26 9.54
CA HIS A 203 12.50 5.67 9.22
C HIS A 203 13.17 6.61 10.24
N ASN A 204 12.90 6.41 11.53
CA ASN A 204 13.36 7.29 12.61
C ASN A 204 14.89 7.28 12.77
N SER A 205 15.57 6.23 12.29
CA SER A 205 17.04 6.16 12.26
C SER A 205 17.68 6.86 11.05
N GLY A 206 16.89 7.44 10.15
CA GLY A 206 17.37 8.06 8.89
C GLY A 206 17.74 7.08 7.79
N ARG A 207 17.83 5.78 8.08
CA ARG A 207 18.28 4.73 7.14
C ARG A 207 17.31 4.50 5.98
N ALA A 208 16.03 4.76 6.19
CA ALA A 208 15.03 4.66 5.12
C ALA A 208 15.31 5.70 4.01
N GLU A 209 15.68 6.93 4.38
CA GLU A 209 16.01 7.97 3.42
C GLU A 209 17.35 7.68 2.72
N GLU A 210 18.35 7.21 3.45
CA GLU A 210 19.62 6.76 2.85
C GLU A 210 19.39 5.65 1.81
N ALA A 211 18.57 4.64 2.13
CA ALA A 211 18.22 3.56 1.21
C ALA A 211 17.44 4.06 -0.01
N ARG A 212 16.52 5.01 0.19
CA ARG A 212 15.76 5.66 -0.88
C ARG A 212 16.71 6.42 -1.84
N VAL A 213 17.59 7.23 -1.31
CA VAL A 213 18.58 7.98 -2.10
C VAL A 213 19.47 7.02 -2.89
N ALA A 214 20.01 5.99 -2.24
CA ALA A 214 20.84 4.97 -2.89
C ALA A 214 20.10 4.24 -4.02
N ARG A 215 18.81 3.95 -3.86
CA ARG A 215 17.97 3.33 -4.90
C ARG A 215 17.75 4.27 -6.09
N LEU A 216 17.50 5.55 -5.85
CA LEU A 216 17.29 6.55 -6.90
C LEU A 216 18.57 6.85 -7.69
N ALA A 217 19.73 6.74 -7.04
CA ALA A 217 21.03 6.92 -7.66
C ALA A 217 21.43 5.75 -8.59
N LYS A 218 20.81 4.56 -8.45
CA LYS A 218 21.07 3.43 -9.35
C LYS A 218 20.53 3.73 -10.75
N PRO A 219 21.32 3.57 -11.83
CA PRO A 219 20.83 3.77 -13.19
C PRO A 219 19.70 2.78 -13.48
N LYS A 220 18.58 3.29 -14.02
CA LYS A 220 17.46 2.43 -14.44
C LYS A 220 17.97 1.44 -15.48
N PRO A 221 17.66 0.13 -15.35
CA PRO A 221 18.08 -0.86 -16.34
C PRO A 221 17.58 -0.46 -17.72
N ARG A 222 18.47 -0.44 -18.71
CA ARG A 222 18.19 0.04 -20.08
C ARG A 222 16.96 -0.60 -20.74
N GLY A 223 16.51 -1.77 -20.27
CA GLY A 223 15.29 -2.45 -20.74
C GLY A 223 13.97 -1.84 -20.25
N ALA A 224 13.94 -1.18 -19.10
CA ALA A 224 12.70 -0.62 -18.54
C ALA A 224 12.18 0.59 -19.32
N VAL A 225 13.11 1.39 -19.89
CA VAL A 225 12.78 2.55 -20.72
C VAL A 225 12.19 2.10 -22.06
N LYS A 226 12.74 1.05 -22.70
CA LYS A 226 12.18 0.47 -23.94
C LYS A 226 10.77 -0.06 -23.74
N GLN A 227 10.52 -0.81 -22.67
CA GLN A 227 9.19 -1.35 -22.36
C GLN A 227 8.15 -0.27 -22.03
N ALA A 228 8.54 0.82 -21.37
CA ALA A 228 7.67 1.96 -21.09
C ALA A 228 7.29 2.70 -22.39
N ILE A 229 8.25 2.87 -23.31
CA ILE A 229 8.00 3.49 -24.63
C ILE A 229 7.11 2.59 -25.50
N GLU A 230 7.30 1.27 -25.50
CA GLU A 230 6.46 0.33 -26.25
C GLU A 230 5.02 0.29 -25.71
N ARG A 231 4.83 0.29 -24.38
CA ARG A 231 3.50 0.39 -23.76
C ARG A 231 2.79 1.71 -24.08
N ALA A 232 3.52 2.82 -24.10
CA ALA A 232 2.98 4.12 -24.49
C ALA A 232 2.60 4.20 -26.00
N LYS A 233 3.31 3.47 -26.86
CA LYS A 233 3.01 3.37 -28.30
C LYS A 233 1.82 2.44 -28.58
N SER A 234 1.71 1.30 -27.89
CA SER A 234 0.58 0.37 -28.07
C SER A 234 -0.74 0.91 -27.51
N GLY A 235 -0.71 1.75 -26.47
CA GLY A 235 -1.91 2.41 -25.95
C GLY A 235 -2.51 3.50 -26.86
N LYS A 236 -1.74 4.02 -27.83
CA LYS A 236 -2.23 5.04 -28.79
C LYS A 236 -2.89 4.46 -30.04
N THR A 237 -2.62 3.19 -30.38
CA THR A 237 -3.21 2.56 -31.56
C THR A 237 -4.62 2.02 -31.35
N GLY A 238 -5.04 1.76 -30.09
CA GLY A 238 -6.40 1.29 -29.78
C GLY A 238 -7.50 2.36 -29.80
N ARG A 239 -7.15 3.65 -29.84
CA ARG A 239 -8.14 4.75 -29.80
C ARG A 239 -8.54 5.34 -31.15
N ARG A 240 -7.96 4.86 -32.27
CA ARG A 240 -8.24 5.40 -33.61
C ARG A 240 -9.15 4.54 -34.50
N SER A 241 -9.57 3.34 -34.06
CA SER A 241 -10.40 2.46 -34.91
C SER A 241 -11.90 2.44 -34.60
N SER A 242 -12.39 3.20 -33.60
CA SER A 242 -13.81 3.25 -33.26
C SER A 242 -14.57 4.49 -33.77
N ALA A 243 -13.92 5.38 -34.52
CA ALA A 243 -14.56 6.62 -35.03
C ALA A 243 -14.87 6.63 -36.54
N ALA A 244 -14.83 5.46 -37.21
CA ALA A 244 -15.10 5.38 -38.66
C ALA A 244 -16.07 4.24 -38.99
N ARG A 245 -17.22 4.16 -38.33
CA ARG A 245 -18.45 3.47 -38.78
C ARG A 245 -19.65 3.98 -38.01
N ALA A 246 -20.26 5.03 -38.46
CA ALA A 246 -21.67 5.35 -38.34
C ALA A 246 -22.04 6.24 -39.52
#